data_d04611a13290c5c54356be0861e8c4c3
#
_entry.id   d04611a13290c5c54356be0861e8c4c3
#
_cell.length_a   1.000
_cell.length_b   1.000
_cell.length_c   1.000
_cell.angle_alpha   90.00
_cell.angle_beta   90.00
_cell.angle_gamma   90.00
#
_symmetry.space_group_name_H-M   'P 1'
#
loop_
_entity.id
_entity.type
_entity.pdbx_description
1 polymer ?
#
loop_
_entity_poly.entity_id
_entity_poly.type
_entity_poly.pdbx_seq_one_letter_code
_entity_poly.pdbx_strand_id
1 'polypeptide(L)'
;QPPPSMPYPQRRSKRRLVVGILLAVALVAALTVAIVYGVRTNGANTGATFSEGAAKTAIQGYLDALDHRDIPEIERNALCGMYDAVRDKRSDQALAKLSSDAFRKQFNQVEVTSVDKIVYLSQYQAQALFTMKAAPAAGGPLRGELQGIAQLLFQRGEIMVCSYVLRTGGSY
;
A
#
# COMPACT_ATOMS: atom_id res chain seq x y z
N GLN A 1 -77.33 -17.44 19.61
CA GLN A 1 -76.29 -16.57 18.96
C GLN A 1 -75.64 -17.35 17.85
N PRO A 2 -75.57 -16.83 16.63
CA PRO A 2 -74.85 -17.48 15.55
C PRO A 2 -73.36 -17.41 15.84
N PRO A 3 -72.54 -18.44 15.43
CA PRO A 3 -71.09 -18.45 15.65
C PRO A 3 -70.39 -17.34 14.90
N PRO A 4 -69.27 -16.78 15.45
CA PRO A 4 -68.53 -15.71 14.82
C PRO A 4 -67.92 -16.19 13.47
N SER A 5 -68.10 -15.39 12.41
CA SER A 5 -67.57 -15.66 11.10
C SER A 5 -66.04 -15.63 11.12
N MET A 6 -65.39 -16.75 10.78
CA MET A 6 -63.93 -16.79 10.60
C MET A 6 -63.49 -15.92 9.45
N PRO A 7 -62.44 -15.09 9.61
CA PRO A 7 -61.92 -14.29 8.48
C PRO A 7 -61.35 -15.21 7.43
N TYR A 8 -61.83 -15.13 6.19
CA TYR A 8 -61.27 -15.83 5.04
C TYR A 8 -59.83 -15.37 4.78
N PRO A 9 -58.88 -16.27 4.52
CA PRO A 9 -57.50 -15.88 4.16
C PRO A 9 -57.57 -15.10 2.82
N GLN A 10 -57.13 -13.85 2.86
CA GLN A 10 -57.05 -13.00 1.67
C GLN A 10 -56.04 -13.61 0.72
N ARG A 11 -56.50 -14.06 -0.46
CA ARG A 11 -55.68 -14.58 -1.57
C ARG A 11 -54.76 -13.48 -2.06
N ARG A 12 -53.51 -13.46 -1.62
CA ARG A 12 -52.48 -12.52 -2.09
C ARG A 12 -52.42 -12.61 -3.61
N SER A 13 -52.63 -11.49 -4.32
CA SER A 13 -52.68 -11.48 -5.78
C SER A 13 -51.32 -11.95 -6.29
N LYS A 14 -51.32 -12.97 -7.16
CA LYS A 14 -50.10 -13.51 -7.82
C LYS A 14 -49.30 -12.41 -8.50
N ARG A 15 -49.92 -11.33 -8.93
CA ARG A 15 -49.34 -10.16 -9.54
C ARG A 15 -48.37 -9.41 -8.56
N ARG A 16 -48.74 -9.28 -7.26
CA ARG A 16 -47.87 -8.66 -6.25
C ARG A 16 -46.64 -9.53 -5.97
N LEU A 17 -46.80 -10.83 -5.99
CA LEU A 17 -45.70 -11.78 -5.75
C LEU A 17 -44.72 -11.76 -6.95
N VAL A 18 -45.22 -11.76 -8.18
CA VAL A 18 -44.39 -11.65 -9.41
C VAL A 18 -43.62 -10.33 -9.44
N VAL A 19 -44.26 -9.21 -9.10
CA VAL A 19 -43.61 -7.90 -9.05
C VAL A 19 -42.52 -7.88 -7.96
N GLY A 20 -42.78 -8.49 -6.77
CA GLY A 20 -41.78 -8.60 -5.71
C GLY A 20 -40.55 -9.41 -6.12
N ILE A 21 -40.75 -10.53 -6.83
CA ILE A 21 -39.62 -11.35 -7.34
C ILE A 21 -38.82 -10.58 -8.40
N LEU A 22 -39.49 -9.90 -9.34
CA LEU A 22 -38.79 -9.11 -10.37
C LEU A 22 -37.95 -7.97 -9.76
N LEU A 23 -38.49 -7.28 -8.74
CA LEU A 23 -37.73 -6.25 -8.01
C LEU A 23 -36.53 -6.83 -7.27
N ALA A 24 -36.67 -7.98 -6.62
CA ALA A 24 -35.56 -8.63 -5.94
C ALA A 24 -34.45 -9.05 -6.92
N VAL A 25 -34.82 -9.64 -8.05
CA VAL A 25 -33.86 -10.02 -9.11
C VAL A 25 -33.15 -8.79 -9.69
N ALA A 26 -33.88 -7.71 -9.95
CA ALA A 26 -33.29 -6.46 -10.45
C ALA A 26 -32.29 -5.85 -9.44
N LEU A 27 -32.61 -5.91 -8.16
CA LEU A 27 -31.75 -5.39 -7.09
C LEU A 27 -30.46 -6.21 -6.94
N VAL A 28 -30.55 -7.53 -6.99
CA VAL A 28 -29.39 -8.42 -6.98
C VAL A 28 -28.51 -8.20 -8.21
N ALA A 29 -29.11 -8.05 -9.39
CA ALA A 29 -28.37 -7.76 -10.62
C ALA A 29 -27.66 -6.40 -10.56
N ALA A 30 -28.29 -5.36 -10.02
CA ALA A 30 -27.69 -4.05 -9.83
C ALA A 30 -26.50 -4.10 -8.84
N LEU A 31 -26.64 -4.83 -7.74
CA LEU A 31 -25.56 -5.02 -6.75
C LEU A 31 -24.37 -5.77 -7.35
N THR A 32 -24.62 -6.85 -8.09
CA THR A 32 -23.51 -7.60 -8.74
C THR A 32 -22.78 -6.75 -9.77
N VAL A 33 -23.49 -5.97 -10.58
CA VAL A 33 -22.87 -5.03 -11.53
C VAL A 33 -22.05 -3.96 -10.79
N ALA A 34 -22.57 -3.39 -9.72
CA ALA A 34 -21.86 -2.40 -8.91
C ALA A 34 -20.57 -2.96 -8.28
N ILE A 35 -20.62 -4.19 -7.75
CA ILE A 35 -19.44 -4.87 -7.19
C ILE A 35 -18.40 -5.16 -8.28
N VAL A 36 -18.80 -5.73 -9.40
CA VAL A 36 -17.89 -6.05 -10.51
C VAL A 36 -17.25 -4.78 -11.08
N TYR A 37 -18.03 -3.72 -11.23
CA TYR A 37 -17.55 -2.42 -11.71
C TYR A 37 -16.58 -1.79 -10.71
N GLY A 38 -16.92 -1.82 -9.41
CA GLY A 38 -16.06 -1.30 -8.34
C GLY A 38 -14.73 -2.05 -8.24
N VAL A 39 -14.73 -3.39 -8.35
CA VAL A 39 -13.50 -4.19 -8.33
C VAL A 39 -12.65 -3.93 -9.57
N ARG A 40 -13.25 -3.79 -10.75
CA ARG A 40 -12.51 -3.49 -11.98
C ARG A 40 -11.88 -2.09 -11.97
N THR A 41 -12.60 -1.09 -11.52
CA THR A 41 -12.08 0.30 -11.48
C THR A 41 -11.00 0.46 -10.40
N ASN A 42 -11.16 -0.17 -9.25
CA ASN A 42 -10.15 -0.15 -8.19
C ASN A 42 -8.89 -0.96 -8.54
N GLY A 43 -9.03 -2.08 -9.24
CA GLY A 43 -7.90 -2.89 -9.69
C GLY A 43 -7.10 -2.27 -10.83
N ALA A 44 -7.75 -1.51 -11.72
CA ALA A 44 -7.08 -0.89 -12.87
C ALA A 44 -6.22 0.32 -12.51
N ASN A 45 -6.52 1.02 -11.41
CA ASN A 45 -5.78 2.22 -11.00
C ASN A 45 -4.58 1.91 -10.09
N THR A 46 -4.54 0.76 -9.43
CA THR A 46 -3.44 0.38 -8.53
C THR A 46 -2.14 0.08 -9.29
N GLY A 47 -2.23 -0.53 -10.46
CA GLY A 47 -1.07 -0.87 -11.28
C GLY A 47 -0.35 0.34 -11.91
N ALA A 48 -1.07 1.44 -12.18
CA ALA A 48 -0.49 2.65 -12.73
C ALA A 48 0.24 3.49 -11.67
N THR A 49 -0.22 3.46 -10.43
CA THR A 49 0.34 4.25 -9.32
C THR A 49 1.65 3.67 -8.79
N PHE A 50 1.71 2.35 -8.62
CA PHE A 50 2.89 1.64 -8.14
C PHE A 50 3.48 0.78 -9.25
N SER A 51 3.98 1.40 -10.33
CA SER A 51 4.76 0.66 -11.32
C SER A 51 6.13 0.26 -10.73
N GLU A 52 6.72 -0.82 -11.24
CA GLU A 52 8.05 -1.28 -10.81
C GLU A 52 9.10 -0.15 -10.93
N GLY A 53 9.07 0.61 -12.03
CA GLY A 53 9.97 1.75 -12.23
C GLY A 53 9.74 2.88 -11.23
N ALA A 54 8.48 3.25 -10.94
CA ALA A 54 8.17 4.28 -9.97
C ALA A 54 8.53 3.86 -8.55
N ALA A 55 8.25 2.61 -8.17
CA ALA A 55 8.64 2.05 -6.89
C ALA A 55 10.17 1.99 -6.74
N LYS A 56 10.90 1.56 -7.78
CA LYS A 56 12.36 1.55 -7.80
C LYS A 56 12.94 2.94 -7.57
N THR A 57 12.43 3.95 -8.29
CA THR A 57 12.87 5.35 -8.15
C THR A 57 12.63 5.88 -6.74
N ALA A 58 11.46 5.62 -6.16
CA ALA A 58 11.12 6.06 -4.81
C ALA A 58 12.02 5.39 -3.75
N ILE A 59 12.26 4.08 -3.86
CA ILE A 59 13.12 3.35 -2.94
C ILE A 59 14.57 3.85 -3.05
N GLN A 60 15.10 4.01 -4.27
CA GLN A 60 16.44 4.54 -4.48
C GLN A 60 16.58 5.94 -3.89
N GLY A 61 15.64 6.85 -4.17
CA GLY A 61 15.65 8.21 -3.63
C GLY A 61 15.66 8.26 -2.10
N TYR A 62 14.91 7.37 -1.46
CA TYR A 62 14.91 7.28 0.01
C TYR A 62 16.24 6.75 0.56
N LEU A 63 16.84 5.73 -0.08
CA LEU A 63 18.13 5.19 0.33
C LEU A 63 19.27 6.22 0.11
N ASP A 64 19.19 6.99 -0.98
CA ASP A 64 20.11 8.10 -1.25
C ASP A 64 19.97 9.22 -0.20
N ALA A 65 18.76 9.53 0.22
CA ALA A 65 18.52 10.49 1.30
C ALA A 65 19.12 10.04 2.63
N LEU A 66 19.06 8.74 2.94
CA LEU A 66 19.72 8.16 4.12
C LEU A 66 21.24 8.28 4.02
N ASP A 67 21.83 8.04 2.88
CA ASP A 67 23.28 8.14 2.65
C ASP A 67 23.78 9.59 2.74
N HIS A 68 23.06 10.52 2.13
CA HIS A 68 23.44 11.94 2.08
C HIS A 68 22.99 12.76 3.29
N ARG A 69 22.31 12.15 4.28
CA ARG A 69 21.73 12.85 5.45
C ARG A 69 20.71 13.93 5.06
N ASP A 70 19.93 13.71 4.05
CA ASP A 70 18.83 14.60 3.69
C ASP A 70 17.67 14.43 4.70
N ILE A 71 17.80 15.11 5.84
CA ILE A 71 16.88 14.99 6.96
C ILE A 71 15.43 15.32 6.56
N PRO A 72 15.13 16.41 5.82
CA PRO A 72 13.78 16.71 5.35
C PRO A 72 13.17 15.60 4.51
N GLU A 73 13.94 15.01 3.62
CA GLU A 73 13.48 13.91 2.75
C GLU A 73 13.23 12.62 3.56
N ILE A 74 14.12 12.31 4.50
CA ILE A 74 13.94 11.16 5.39
C ILE A 74 12.69 11.31 6.25
N GLU A 75 12.46 12.50 6.84
CA GLU A 75 11.26 12.79 7.63
C GLU A 75 10.00 12.63 6.80
N ARG A 76 9.96 13.19 5.61
CA ARG A 76 8.82 13.11 4.70
C ARG A 76 8.43 11.66 4.41
N ASN A 77 9.40 10.81 4.15
CA ASN A 77 9.21 9.40 3.87
C ASN A 77 8.82 8.63 5.15
N ALA A 78 9.63 8.69 6.19
CA ALA A 78 9.45 7.87 7.39
C ALA A 78 8.14 8.17 8.15
N LEU A 79 7.62 9.38 8.10
CA LEU A 79 6.36 9.76 8.76
C LEU A 79 5.09 9.36 7.99
N CYS A 80 5.23 8.98 6.74
CA CYS A 80 4.25 8.26 5.93
C CYS A 80 2.78 8.67 6.15
N GLY A 81 2.44 9.90 5.74
CA GLY A 81 1.09 10.42 5.86
C GLY A 81 0.76 11.06 7.20
N MET A 82 1.59 10.91 8.22
CA MET A 82 1.45 11.62 9.50
C MET A 82 2.30 12.89 9.57
N TYR A 83 3.12 13.15 8.58
CA TYR A 83 4.03 14.30 8.54
C TYR A 83 3.34 15.66 8.77
N ASP A 84 2.12 15.82 8.27
CA ASP A 84 1.34 17.05 8.45
C ASP A 84 0.52 17.07 9.75
N ALA A 85 0.33 15.93 10.41
CA ALA A 85 -0.55 15.77 11.55
C ALA A 85 0.18 15.88 12.89
N VAL A 86 1.43 15.46 12.95
CA VAL A 86 2.24 15.46 14.18
C VAL A 86 3.48 16.31 13.95
N ARG A 87 3.47 17.53 14.49
CA ARG A 87 4.56 18.51 14.33
C ARG A 87 5.53 18.50 15.51
N ASP A 88 6.02 17.38 15.95
CA ASP A 88 7.17 17.35 16.83
C ASP A 88 8.49 17.27 16.02
N LYS A 89 8.81 18.39 15.38
CA LYS A 89 10.00 18.50 14.54
C LYS A 89 11.31 18.05 15.19
N ARG A 90 11.42 18.13 16.51
CA ARG A 90 12.68 17.74 17.21
C ARG A 90 12.80 16.23 17.30
N SER A 91 11.72 15.54 17.62
CA SER A 91 11.65 14.08 17.68
C SER A 91 11.87 13.48 16.29
N ASP A 92 11.21 14.02 15.29
CA ASP A 92 11.26 13.52 13.92
C ASP A 92 12.66 13.69 13.31
N GLN A 93 13.29 14.86 13.52
CA GLN A 93 14.67 15.10 13.10
C GLN A 93 15.67 14.19 13.83
N ALA A 94 15.45 13.90 15.10
CA ALA A 94 16.30 12.99 15.84
C ALA A 94 16.21 11.57 15.28
N LEU A 95 15.01 11.09 14.97
CA LEU A 95 14.77 9.79 14.34
C LEU A 95 15.37 9.72 12.93
N ALA A 96 15.18 10.76 12.11
CA ALA A 96 15.76 10.83 10.78
C ALA A 96 17.29 10.79 10.81
N LYS A 97 17.93 11.52 11.72
CA LYS A 97 19.38 11.49 11.93
C LYS A 97 19.84 10.09 12.36
N LEU A 98 19.14 9.48 13.31
CA LEU A 98 19.46 8.14 13.79
C LEU A 98 19.37 7.10 12.69
N SER A 99 18.34 7.18 11.85
CA SER A 99 18.13 6.29 10.71
C SER A 99 19.25 6.42 9.69
N SER A 100 19.62 7.66 9.33
CA SER A 100 20.76 7.92 8.44
C SER A 100 22.08 7.43 9.02
N ASP A 101 22.36 7.68 10.31
CA ASP A 101 23.59 7.23 10.96
C ASP A 101 23.67 5.71 11.04
N ALA A 102 22.55 5.04 11.30
CA ALA A 102 22.48 3.58 11.29
C ALA A 102 22.72 2.99 9.90
N PHE A 103 22.15 3.61 8.87
CA PHE A 103 22.35 3.21 7.49
C PHE A 103 23.83 3.35 7.07
N ARG A 104 24.43 4.50 7.29
CA ARG A 104 25.83 4.81 6.94
C ARG A 104 26.87 4.00 7.70
N LYS A 105 26.53 3.45 8.87
CA LYS A 105 27.37 2.47 9.58
C LYS A 105 27.41 1.12 8.89
N GLN A 106 26.41 0.80 8.08
CA GLN A 106 26.31 -0.48 7.37
C GLN A 106 26.78 -0.38 5.93
N PHE A 107 26.43 0.72 5.27
CA PHE A 107 26.62 0.90 3.82
C PHE A 107 27.31 2.24 3.52
N ASN A 108 28.17 2.21 2.51
CA ASN A 108 28.81 3.41 1.94
C ASN A 108 28.12 3.83 0.65
N GLN A 109 27.56 2.88 -0.10
CA GLN A 109 26.82 3.11 -1.33
C GLN A 109 25.82 1.98 -1.55
N VAL A 110 24.65 2.31 -2.08
CA VAL A 110 23.64 1.33 -2.44
C VAL A 110 23.04 1.64 -3.81
N GLU A 111 22.66 0.60 -4.53
CA GLU A 111 21.99 0.68 -5.81
C GLU A 111 20.85 -0.33 -5.87
N VAL A 112 19.62 0.15 -6.02
CA VAL A 112 18.44 -0.70 -6.24
C VAL A 112 18.50 -1.23 -7.66
N THR A 113 18.69 -2.53 -7.82
CA THR A 113 18.81 -3.17 -9.14
C THR A 113 17.45 -3.49 -9.73
N SER A 114 16.53 -4.02 -8.92
CA SER A 114 15.19 -4.42 -9.37
C SER A 114 14.13 -4.27 -8.27
N VAL A 115 12.89 -4.17 -8.70
CA VAL A 115 11.71 -4.43 -7.88
C VAL A 115 11.12 -5.74 -8.38
N ASP A 116 11.21 -6.78 -7.54
CA ASP A 116 10.91 -8.15 -7.95
C ASP A 116 9.41 -8.45 -7.85
N LYS A 117 8.71 -7.82 -6.89
CA LYS A 117 7.28 -8.01 -6.70
C LYS A 117 6.66 -6.82 -5.97
N ILE A 118 5.47 -6.44 -6.39
CA ILE A 118 4.64 -5.45 -5.68
C ILE A 118 3.35 -6.14 -5.21
N VAL A 119 3.06 -6.02 -3.92
CA VAL A 119 1.82 -6.49 -3.30
C VAL A 119 0.99 -5.27 -2.91
N TYR A 120 -0.13 -5.09 -3.55
CA TYR A 120 -1.04 -3.97 -3.28
C TYR A 120 -1.89 -4.28 -2.05
N LEU A 121 -1.84 -3.41 -1.05
CA LEU A 121 -2.67 -3.48 0.15
C LEU A 121 -3.93 -2.63 0.00
N SER A 122 -3.83 -1.53 -0.74
CA SER A 122 -4.92 -0.64 -1.09
C SER A 122 -4.57 0.18 -2.35
N GLN A 123 -5.41 1.13 -2.74
CA GLN A 123 -5.11 2.08 -3.82
C GLN A 123 -3.92 3.00 -3.49
N TYR A 124 -3.62 3.17 -2.20
CA TYR A 124 -2.62 4.10 -1.70
C TYR A 124 -1.46 3.41 -1.00
N GLN A 125 -1.52 2.11 -0.79
CA GLN A 125 -0.53 1.36 -0.03
C GLN A 125 -0.10 0.10 -0.77
N ALA A 126 1.20 -0.13 -0.81
CA ALA A 126 1.78 -1.34 -1.37
C ALA A 126 3.02 -1.77 -0.57
N GLN A 127 3.38 -3.03 -0.72
CA GLN A 127 4.68 -3.57 -0.30
C GLN A 127 5.46 -3.96 -1.54
N ALA A 128 6.70 -3.52 -1.64
CA ALA A 128 7.59 -3.87 -2.74
C ALA A 128 8.75 -4.74 -2.23
N LEU A 129 8.89 -5.92 -2.80
CA LEU A 129 10.10 -6.71 -2.68
C LEU A 129 11.11 -6.17 -3.68
N PHE A 130 12.26 -5.74 -3.22
CA PHE A 130 13.31 -5.17 -4.06
C PHE A 130 14.66 -5.85 -3.82
N THR A 131 15.50 -5.81 -4.84
CA THR A 131 16.89 -6.27 -4.78
C THR A 131 17.80 -5.07 -4.97
N MET A 132 18.86 -5.00 -4.15
CA MET A 132 19.86 -3.95 -4.23
C MET A 132 21.28 -4.53 -4.12
N LYS A 133 22.25 -3.80 -4.67
CA LYS A 133 23.68 -3.99 -4.41
C LYS A 133 24.15 -2.97 -3.39
N ALA A 134 25.02 -3.36 -2.50
CA ALA A 134 25.56 -2.49 -1.46
C ALA A 134 27.07 -2.60 -1.36
N ALA A 135 27.71 -1.48 -1.11
CA ALA A 135 29.10 -1.43 -0.67
C ALA A 135 29.14 -1.30 0.86
N PRO A 136 29.96 -2.08 1.55
CA PRO A 136 30.09 -2.00 3.01
C PRO A 136 30.66 -0.63 3.45
N ALA A 137 30.32 -0.18 4.65
CA ALA A 137 30.77 1.10 5.20
C ALA A 137 32.31 1.23 5.27
N ALA A 138 33.03 0.11 5.42
CA ALA A 138 34.48 0.06 5.40
C ALA A 138 35.10 0.37 4.02
N GLY A 139 34.27 0.60 3.00
CA GLY A 139 34.68 0.81 1.62
C GLY A 139 34.82 -0.49 0.85
N GLY A 140 34.77 -0.38 -0.46
CA GLY A 140 34.86 -1.51 -1.38
C GLY A 140 33.87 -1.36 -2.54
N PRO A 141 33.92 -2.25 -3.53
CA PRO A 141 33.00 -2.21 -4.63
C PRO A 141 31.60 -2.65 -4.20
N LEU A 142 30.58 -2.21 -4.93
CA LEU A 142 29.21 -2.72 -4.82
C LEU A 142 29.22 -4.24 -5.05
N ARG A 143 29.06 -5.01 -3.98
CA ARG A 143 29.08 -6.47 -3.99
C ARG A 143 27.93 -7.00 -3.16
N GLY A 144 27.47 -8.17 -3.58
CA GLY A 144 26.38 -8.87 -2.90
C GLY A 144 25.02 -8.29 -3.28
N GLU A 145 24.10 -9.17 -3.51
CA GLU A 145 22.69 -8.84 -3.68
C GLU A 145 21.99 -8.98 -2.34
N LEU A 146 21.37 -7.90 -1.92
CA LEU A 146 20.55 -7.86 -0.73
C LEU A 146 19.10 -7.68 -1.15
N GLN A 147 18.22 -8.47 -0.57
CA GLN A 147 16.78 -8.27 -0.77
C GLN A 147 16.18 -7.49 0.40
N GLY A 148 15.23 -6.64 0.09
CA GLY A 148 14.47 -5.91 1.08
C GLY A 148 13.00 -5.84 0.74
N ILE A 149 12.20 -5.55 1.74
CA ILE A 149 10.78 -5.25 1.61
C ILE A 149 10.57 -3.81 2.03
N ALA A 150 10.06 -2.99 1.14
CA ALA A 150 9.69 -1.60 1.41
C ALA A 150 8.18 -1.47 1.52
N GLN A 151 7.71 -0.72 2.52
CA GLN A 151 6.31 -0.28 2.60
C GLN A 151 6.18 1.05 1.89
N LEU A 152 5.29 1.11 0.92
CA LEU A 152 5.07 2.26 0.07
C LEU A 152 3.70 2.88 0.34
N LEU A 153 3.65 4.20 0.36
CA LEU A 153 2.43 4.98 0.42
C LEU A 153 2.39 5.98 -0.75
N PHE A 154 1.29 5.97 -1.50
CA PHE A 154 1.03 6.98 -2.50
C PHE A 154 0.20 8.11 -1.92
N GLN A 155 0.75 9.30 -1.88
CA GLN A 155 0.07 10.49 -1.38
C GLN A 155 0.48 11.72 -2.18
N ARG A 156 -0.51 12.55 -2.56
CA ARG A 156 -0.28 13.82 -3.28
C ARG A 156 0.49 13.68 -4.60
N GLY A 157 0.36 12.54 -5.28
CA GLY A 157 1.04 12.30 -6.56
C GLY A 157 2.45 11.70 -6.41
N GLU A 158 2.91 11.43 -5.20
CA GLU A 158 4.24 10.89 -4.91
C GLU A 158 4.17 9.54 -4.18
N ILE A 159 5.17 8.70 -4.41
CA ILE A 159 5.37 7.46 -3.66
C ILE A 159 6.37 7.74 -2.55
N MET A 160 5.95 7.52 -1.31
CA MET A 160 6.80 7.61 -0.12
C MET A 160 7.17 6.23 0.39
N VAL A 161 8.38 6.09 0.91
CA VAL A 161 8.87 4.87 1.56
C VAL A 161 8.69 5.02 3.07
N CYS A 162 7.66 4.38 3.62
CA CYS A 162 7.32 4.46 5.04
C CYS A 162 8.33 3.73 5.92
N SER A 163 8.78 2.60 5.46
CA SER A 163 9.77 1.76 6.13
C SER A 163 10.35 0.75 5.15
N TYR A 164 11.51 0.23 5.47
CA TYR A 164 12.06 -0.92 4.77
C TYR A 164 12.73 -1.88 5.76
N VAL A 165 12.77 -3.14 5.37
CA VAL A 165 13.46 -4.20 6.12
C VAL A 165 14.31 -4.98 5.13
N LEU A 166 15.60 -5.11 5.43
CA LEU A 166 16.49 -5.95 4.64
C LEU A 166 16.39 -7.39 5.12
N ARG A 167 16.27 -8.31 4.17
CA ARG A 167 16.39 -9.74 4.46
C ARG A 167 17.87 -10.03 4.63
N THR A 168 18.29 -10.28 5.86
CA THR A 168 19.60 -10.88 6.10
C THR A 168 19.57 -12.28 5.54
N GLY A 169 20.25 -12.51 4.43
CA GLY A 169 20.47 -13.85 3.90
C GLY A 169 21.27 -14.65 4.93
N GLY A 170 20.56 -15.41 5.74
CA GLY A 170 21.21 -16.46 6.51
C GLY A 170 21.75 -17.46 5.50
N SER A 171 23.03 -17.47 5.27
CA SER A 171 23.69 -18.64 4.71
C SER A 171 23.52 -19.76 5.75
N TYR A 172 22.62 -20.68 5.50
CA TYR A 172 22.55 -22.00 6.15
C TYR A 172 23.55 -22.91 5.51
#